data_6ded4cd54e495b19a0215101c5b000e6
#
_entry.id   6ded4cd54e495b19a0215101c5b000e6
#
_cell.length_a   1.000
_cell.length_b   1.000
_cell.length_c   1.000
_cell.angle_alpha   90.00
_cell.angle_beta   90.00
_cell.angle_gamma   90.00
#
_symmetry.space_group_name_H-M   'P 1'
#
loop_
_entity.id
_entity.type
_entity.pdbx_description
1 polymer ?
#
loop_
_entity_poly.entity_id
_entity_poly.type
_entity_poly.pdbx_seq_one_letter_code
_entity_poly.pdbx_strand_id
1 'polypeptide(L)'
;MRRTIYTGTAVALFALAIVSCKKSVNSAVDAAALTDDEKALVASAGFNRNWAERTADGNFLVEGDILLTTAQLKEMAGTPTQHNFIVADEEHYRTFNVVSTPASGARTITVSLGSGFPSYYSTALDNALARYNGYGLKINFQRVSSGGEIAITGANLGTSGGGCILGQASGFPSSSGNPSPGFTLSTSSCATSYISTVDKADEVMAHEIGHCIGFRHTDYKKRSSCGPGPGESAGSIGAVHIPGTPTNVNGSYNSWMMACTNGSPVFSGDDGIALNYVY
;
A
#
# COMPACT_ATOMS: atom_id res chain seq x y z
N MET A 1 79.28 52.77 -3.70
CA MET A 1 78.09 52.44 -2.86
C MET A 1 76.85 52.41 -3.71
N ARG A 2 76.35 51.27 -4.10
CA ARG A 2 75.09 51.12 -4.84
C ARG A 2 74.04 50.47 -3.95
N ARG A 3 72.98 51.15 -3.65
CA ARG A 3 71.85 50.66 -2.89
C ARG A 3 70.88 50.02 -3.85
N THR A 4 70.66 48.70 -3.67
CA THR A 4 69.65 47.94 -4.40
C THR A 4 68.34 47.97 -3.62
N ILE A 5 67.27 48.47 -4.25
CA ILE A 5 65.91 48.53 -3.68
C ILE A 5 65.21 47.26 -4.17
N TYR A 6 64.78 46.40 -3.26
CA TYR A 6 63.90 45.25 -3.55
C TYR A 6 62.42 45.68 -3.40
N THR A 7 61.71 45.69 -4.51
CA THR A 7 60.27 45.81 -4.52
C THR A 7 59.62 44.40 -4.35
N GLY A 8 59.02 44.22 -3.17
CA GLY A 8 58.25 42.98 -2.93
C GLY A 8 56.84 43.12 -3.50
N THR A 9 56.52 42.23 -4.43
CA THR A 9 55.17 42.10 -4.98
C THR A 9 54.38 41.16 -4.09
N ALA A 10 53.36 41.65 -3.40
CA ALA A 10 52.44 40.86 -2.61
C ALA A 10 51.39 40.21 -3.56
N VAL A 11 51.44 38.91 -3.68
CA VAL A 11 50.40 38.10 -4.36
C VAL A 11 49.30 37.81 -3.35
N ALA A 12 48.14 38.44 -3.51
CA ALA A 12 46.96 38.12 -2.75
C ALA A 12 46.28 36.86 -3.35
N LEU A 13 46.35 35.73 -2.64
CA LEU A 13 45.58 34.54 -2.96
C LEU A 13 44.12 34.76 -2.50
N PHE A 14 43.22 34.92 -3.46
CA PHE A 14 41.78 34.81 -3.23
C PHE A 14 41.40 33.35 -3.18
N ALA A 15 41.16 32.82 -1.99
CA ALA A 15 40.56 31.53 -1.82
C ALA A 15 39.07 31.62 -2.11
N LEU A 16 38.63 31.13 -3.29
CA LEU A 16 37.20 30.89 -3.56
C LEU A 16 36.73 29.68 -2.71
N ALA A 17 36.00 29.96 -1.65
CA ALA A 17 35.24 28.92 -0.95
C ALA A 17 34.04 28.52 -1.82
N ILE A 18 34.15 27.38 -2.49
CA ILE A 18 33.02 26.72 -3.15
C ILE A 18 32.16 26.13 -2.04
N VAL A 19 31.09 26.81 -1.66
CA VAL A 19 30.03 26.26 -0.82
C VAL A 19 29.24 25.29 -1.70
N SER A 20 29.66 24.03 -1.70
CA SER A 20 28.88 22.93 -2.26
C SER A 20 27.69 22.66 -1.33
N CYS A 21 26.53 23.22 -1.65
CA CYS A 21 25.27 22.75 -1.08
C CYS A 21 25.05 21.31 -1.54
N LYS A 22 25.54 20.36 -0.77
CA LYS A 22 25.04 18.98 -0.86
C LYS A 22 23.60 19.01 -0.37
N LYS A 23 22.64 19.07 -1.29
CA LYS A 23 21.25 18.77 -1.03
C LYS A 23 21.21 17.28 -0.67
N SER A 24 21.31 16.98 0.62
CA SER A 24 21.07 15.64 1.14
C SER A 24 19.57 15.37 0.93
N VAL A 25 19.24 14.62 -0.12
CA VAL A 25 17.91 14.04 -0.26
C VAL A 25 17.86 12.86 0.73
N ASN A 26 17.84 13.16 2.01
CA ASN A 26 17.34 12.25 3.03
C ASN A 26 15.87 12.56 3.21
N SER A 27 15.04 12.05 2.29
CA SER A 27 13.61 11.95 2.57
C SER A 27 13.40 10.70 3.43
N ALA A 28 13.86 10.75 4.69
CA ALA A 28 13.10 10.11 5.72
C ALA A 28 11.75 10.82 5.71
N VAL A 29 10.67 10.09 5.43
CA VAL A 29 9.31 10.61 5.58
C VAL A 29 9.16 10.89 7.08
N ASP A 30 9.33 12.14 7.50
CA ASP A 30 8.92 12.57 8.83
C ASP A 30 7.39 12.50 8.83
N ALA A 31 6.87 11.36 9.27
CA ALA A 31 5.46 11.18 9.52
C ALA A 31 5.06 12.16 10.62
N ALA A 32 4.41 13.26 10.24
CA ALA A 32 3.92 14.22 11.19
C ALA A 32 2.69 13.66 11.90
N ALA A 33 2.65 13.81 13.22
CA ALA A 33 1.46 13.43 14.00
C ALA A 33 0.22 14.18 13.48
N LEU A 34 -0.88 13.46 13.30
CA LEU A 34 -2.15 14.05 12.85
C LEU A 34 -2.68 15.05 13.88
N THR A 35 -3.21 16.17 13.41
CA THR A 35 -4.01 17.09 14.22
C THR A 35 -5.32 16.41 14.66
N ASP A 36 -5.99 16.98 15.65
CA ASP A 36 -7.27 16.41 16.14
C ASP A 36 -8.36 16.44 15.06
N ASP A 37 -8.39 17.47 14.21
CA ASP A 37 -9.31 17.55 13.07
C ASP A 37 -9.01 16.47 12.02
N GLU A 38 -7.73 16.20 11.75
CA GLU A 38 -7.31 15.13 10.83
C GLU A 38 -7.65 13.74 11.40
N LYS A 39 -7.45 13.54 12.70
CA LYS A 39 -7.87 12.31 13.39
C LYS A 39 -9.39 12.12 13.33
N ALA A 40 -10.15 13.23 13.48
CA ALA A 40 -11.60 13.19 13.34
C ALA A 40 -12.02 12.86 11.91
N LEU A 41 -11.35 13.41 10.90
CA LEU A 41 -11.62 13.12 9.49
C LEU A 41 -11.31 11.65 9.17
N VAL A 42 -10.15 11.13 9.60
CA VAL A 42 -9.77 9.73 9.45
C VAL A 42 -10.81 8.80 10.09
N ALA A 43 -11.24 9.12 11.32
CA ALA A 43 -12.26 8.33 12.02
C ALA A 43 -13.62 8.40 11.31
N SER A 44 -14.01 9.57 10.78
CA SER A 44 -15.26 9.75 10.03
C SER A 44 -15.25 9.00 8.70
N ALA A 45 -14.08 8.92 8.05
CA ALA A 45 -13.86 8.11 6.87
C ALA A 45 -13.81 6.60 7.19
N GLY A 46 -13.71 6.24 8.48
CA GLY A 46 -13.84 4.88 8.94
C GLY A 46 -12.55 4.14 9.21
N PHE A 47 -11.46 4.84 9.28
CA PHE A 47 -10.18 4.24 9.63
C PHE A 47 -9.83 4.43 11.11
N ASN A 48 -9.01 3.54 11.63
CA ASN A 48 -8.51 3.71 12.99
C ASN A 48 -7.51 4.88 13.05
N ARG A 49 -7.93 5.98 13.69
CA ARG A 49 -7.11 7.20 13.82
C ARG A 49 -5.76 7.00 14.51
N ASN A 50 -5.59 5.91 15.27
CA ASN A 50 -4.33 5.58 15.94
C ASN A 50 -3.35 4.83 15.02
N TRP A 51 -3.83 4.38 13.86
CA TRP A 51 -3.06 3.72 12.80
C TRP A 51 -3.03 4.60 11.53
N ALA A 52 -3.04 5.91 11.72
CA ALA A 52 -2.98 6.86 10.63
C ALA A 52 -1.85 7.85 10.86
N GLU A 53 -1.14 8.14 9.79
CA GLU A 53 0.00 9.06 9.76
C GLU A 53 -0.16 10.02 8.58
N ARG A 54 0.39 11.23 8.72
CA ARG A 54 0.48 12.16 7.61
C ARG A 54 1.79 11.97 6.87
N THR A 55 1.71 11.75 5.57
CA THR A 55 2.90 11.65 4.72
C THR A 55 3.45 13.04 4.37
N ALA A 56 4.73 13.11 3.98
CA ALA A 56 5.41 14.38 3.67
C ALA A 56 4.77 15.17 2.51
N ASP A 57 4.12 14.47 1.58
CA ASP A 57 3.35 15.03 0.46
C ASP A 57 1.91 15.40 0.82
N GLY A 58 1.55 15.29 2.10
CA GLY A 58 0.26 15.73 2.63
C GLY A 58 -0.89 14.76 2.45
N ASN A 59 -0.64 13.52 2.09
CA ASN A 59 -1.61 12.44 2.08
C ASN A 59 -1.71 11.76 3.45
N PHE A 60 -2.58 10.78 3.59
CA PHE A 60 -2.79 10.01 4.82
C PHE A 60 -2.47 8.54 4.55
N LEU A 61 -1.49 8.02 5.27
CA LEU A 61 -1.27 6.59 5.36
C LEU A 61 -2.17 6.06 6.47
N VAL A 62 -3.09 5.17 6.13
CA VAL A 62 -3.99 4.52 7.08
C VAL A 62 -3.77 3.01 7.03
N GLU A 63 -3.96 2.35 8.16
CA GLU A 63 -3.83 0.89 8.30
C GLU A 63 -2.45 0.33 7.87
N GLY A 64 -1.47 1.20 7.67
CA GLY A 64 -0.08 0.86 7.40
C GLY A 64 0.28 0.72 5.92
N ASP A 65 -0.71 0.55 5.02
CA ASP A 65 -0.53 0.24 3.60
C ASP A 65 -1.57 0.87 2.66
N ILE A 66 -2.49 1.68 3.18
CA ILE A 66 -3.47 2.41 2.35
C ILE A 66 -3.13 3.89 2.34
N LEU A 67 -2.85 4.43 1.17
CA LEU A 67 -2.56 5.85 0.97
C LEU A 67 -3.79 6.58 0.43
N LEU A 68 -4.28 7.58 1.17
CA LEU A 68 -5.46 8.35 0.83
C LEU A 68 -5.16 9.83 0.78
N THR A 69 -5.71 10.51 -0.21
CA THR A 69 -5.72 11.97 -0.26
C THR A 69 -6.77 12.54 0.69
N THR A 70 -6.63 13.82 1.07
CA THR A 70 -7.66 14.53 1.84
C THR A 70 -9.03 14.50 1.13
N ALA A 71 -9.05 14.54 -0.20
CA ALA A 71 -10.30 14.48 -0.98
C ALA A 71 -10.99 13.13 -0.83
N GLN A 72 -10.25 12.03 -0.95
CA GLN A 72 -10.77 10.66 -0.75
C GLN A 72 -11.30 10.46 0.67
N LEU A 73 -10.57 10.93 1.70
CA LEU A 73 -11.06 10.86 3.08
C LEU A 73 -12.35 11.64 3.30
N LYS A 74 -12.45 12.86 2.72
CA LYS A 74 -13.68 13.67 2.81
C LYS A 74 -14.85 13.04 2.06
N GLU A 75 -14.62 12.46 0.90
CA GLU A 75 -15.64 11.72 0.16
C GLU A 75 -16.15 10.53 0.98
N MET A 76 -15.23 9.73 1.54
CA MET A 76 -15.57 8.62 2.42
C MET A 76 -16.32 9.08 3.68
N ALA A 77 -15.89 10.15 4.33
CA ALA A 77 -16.52 10.70 5.53
C ALA A 77 -17.92 11.29 5.25
N GLY A 78 -18.17 11.78 4.04
CA GLY A 78 -19.45 12.34 3.61
C GLY A 78 -20.49 11.29 3.18
N THR A 79 -20.09 10.02 3.04
CA THR A 79 -21.00 8.94 2.67
C THR A 79 -21.79 8.48 3.91
N PRO A 80 -23.12 8.59 3.95
CA PRO A 80 -23.90 8.14 5.11
C PRO A 80 -23.76 6.63 5.33
N THR A 81 -23.14 6.24 6.43
CA THR A 81 -23.07 4.84 6.85
C THR A 81 -24.33 4.48 7.66
N GLN A 82 -25.37 4.04 6.98
CA GLN A 82 -26.49 3.34 7.63
C GLN A 82 -26.40 1.85 7.34
N HIS A 83 -25.48 1.17 8.01
CA HIS A 83 -25.48 -0.29 8.02
C HIS A 83 -25.31 -0.79 9.45
N ASN A 84 -26.37 -1.34 10.01
CA ASN A 84 -26.31 -2.09 11.26
C ASN A 84 -25.66 -3.45 10.97
N PHE A 85 -24.35 -3.53 11.01
CA PHE A 85 -23.65 -4.81 10.90
C PHE A 85 -23.43 -5.41 12.28
N ILE A 86 -23.77 -6.70 12.39
CA ILE A 86 -23.33 -7.53 13.51
C ILE A 86 -21.85 -7.81 13.27
N VAL A 87 -21.00 -7.21 14.09
CA VAL A 87 -19.58 -7.48 14.09
C VAL A 87 -19.37 -8.81 14.83
N ALA A 88 -19.40 -9.93 14.09
CA ALA A 88 -18.94 -11.22 14.62
C ALA A 88 -17.39 -11.25 14.62
N ASP A 89 -16.78 -12.17 15.37
CA ASP A 89 -15.33 -12.40 15.36
C ASP A 89 -14.92 -13.19 14.13
N GLU A 90 -15.10 -12.63 12.93
CA GLU A 90 -14.97 -13.28 11.62
C GLU A 90 -13.74 -12.75 10.88
N GLU A 91 -13.26 -13.50 9.90
CA GLU A 91 -12.01 -13.22 9.18
C GLU A 91 -12.25 -13.31 7.66
N HIS A 92 -11.39 -12.69 6.85
CA HIS A 92 -11.57 -12.33 5.45
C HIS A 92 -12.70 -11.31 5.25
N TYR A 93 -12.27 -10.09 5.03
CA TYR A 93 -13.17 -8.94 4.89
C TYR A 93 -13.04 -8.32 3.50
N ARG A 94 -14.15 -7.76 3.04
CA ARG A 94 -14.18 -6.90 1.86
C ARG A 94 -14.78 -5.54 2.20
N THR A 95 -14.47 -4.56 1.38
CA THR A 95 -15.14 -3.26 1.38
C THR A 95 -16.58 -3.37 0.87
N PHE A 96 -17.41 -2.33 1.09
CA PHE A 96 -18.75 -2.27 0.48
C PHE A 96 -18.65 -2.27 -1.04
N ASN A 97 -17.78 -1.43 -1.59
CA ASN A 97 -17.52 -1.37 -3.02
C ASN A 97 -16.50 -2.45 -3.40
N VAL A 98 -16.83 -3.20 -4.41
CA VAL A 98 -15.93 -4.14 -5.08
C VAL A 98 -15.91 -3.83 -6.57
N VAL A 99 -15.01 -4.43 -7.33
CA VAL A 99 -14.99 -4.23 -8.77
C VAL A 99 -16.25 -4.78 -9.41
N SER A 100 -16.90 -3.98 -10.25
CA SER A 100 -18.10 -4.42 -10.96
C SER A 100 -17.78 -5.52 -11.97
N THR A 101 -18.57 -6.58 -11.96
CA THR A 101 -18.44 -7.72 -12.84
C THR A 101 -19.60 -7.76 -13.87
N PRO A 102 -19.38 -8.28 -15.08
CA PRO A 102 -20.45 -8.44 -16.06
C PRO A 102 -21.41 -9.58 -15.65
N ALA A 103 -22.63 -9.54 -16.19
CA ALA A 103 -23.62 -10.60 -15.99
C ALA A 103 -23.15 -11.96 -16.55
N SER A 104 -22.33 -11.95 -17.60
CA SER A 104 -21.72 -13.14 -18.19
C SER A 104 -20.29 -12.87 -18.62
N GLY A 105 -19.43 -13.88 -18.54
CA GLY A 105 -18.00 -13.77 -18.78
C GLY A 105 -17.24 -13.09 -17.63
N ALA A 106 -16.06 -12.60 -17.92
CA ALA A 106 -15.19 -11.93 -16.95
C ALA A 106 -14.81 -10.51 -17.43
N ARG A 107 -14.70 -9.56 -16.50
CA ARG A 107 -14.08 -8.25 -16.73
C ARG A 107 -12.58 -8.39 -16.73
N THR A 108 -11.90 -7.93 -17.77
CA THR A 108 -10.44 -7.82 -17.76
C THR A 108 -10.02 -6.53 -17.11
N ILE A 109 -9.17 -6.64 -16.08
CA ILE A 109 -8.51 -5.53 -15.39
C ILE A 109 -7.07 -5.49 -15.89
N THR A 110 -6.65 -4.37 -16.43
CA THR A 110 -5.29 -4.21 -16.93
C THR A 110 -4.34 -3.74 -15.82
N VAL A 111 -3.13 -4.35 -15.77
CA VAL A 111 -2.12 -4.04 -14.75
C VAL A 111 -0.81 -3.66 -15.45
N SER A 112 -0.22 -2.54 -15.05
CA SER A 112 1.07 -2.10 -15.59
C SER A 112 2.13 -1.97 -14.49
N LEU A 113 3.35 -2.43 -14.77
CA LEU A 113 4.51 -2.25 -13.91
C LEU A 113 5.34 -1.07 -14.40
N GLY A 114 5.55 -0.08 -13.53
CA GLY A 114 6.41 1.08 -13.82
C GLY A 114 7.87 0.69 -14.06
N SER A 115 8.67 1.65 -14.46
CA SER A 115 10.10 1.46 -14.68
C SER A 115 10.91 1.55 -13.38
N GLY A 116 12.16 1.08 -13.43
CA GLY A 116 13.11 1.22 -12.32
C GLY A 116 13.13 0.04 -11.34
N PHE A 117 12.29 -0.95 -11.51
CA PHE A 117 12.32 -2.18 -10.71
C PHE A 117 13.34 -3.19 -11.24
N PRO A 118 13.91 -4.04 -10.36
CA PRO A 118 14.68 -5.22 -10.77
C PRO A 118 13.86 -6.12 -11.70
N SER A 119 14.53 -6.82 -12.62
CA SER A 119 13.85 -7.64 -13.65
C SER A 119 12.93 -8.73 -13.08
N TYR A 120 13.26 -9.29 -11.92
CA TYR A 120 12.44 -10.32 -11.27
C TYR A 120 11.06 -9.84 -10.81
N TYR A 121 10.85 -8.52 -10.63
CA TYR A 121 9.52 -7.96 -10.37
C TYR A 121 8.54 -8.20 -11.52
N SER A 122 9.06 -8.24 -12.76
CA SER A 122 8.26 -8.60 -13.93
C SER A 122 7.70 -10.02 -13.82
N THR A 123 8.56 -10.97 -13.47
CA THR A 123 8.14 -12.37 -13.24
C THR A 123 7.19 -12.49 -12.04
N ALA A 124 7.45 -11.76 -10.97
CA ALA A 124 6.61 -11.73 -9.79
C ALA A 124 5.18 -11.24 -10.10
N LEU A 125 5.06 -10.16 -10.89
CA LEU A 125 3.75 -9.68 -11.32
C LEU A 125 3.03 -10.72 -12.17
N ASP A 126 3.72 -11.34 -13.14
CA ASP A 126 3.12 -12.37 -13.98
C ASP A 126 2.60 -13.56 -13.14
N ASN A 127 3.34 -13.96 -12.10
CA ASN A 127 2.94 -15.01 -11.15
C ASN A 127 1.71 -14.58 -10.33
N ALA A 128 1.70 -13.36 -9.78
CA ALA A 128 0.56 -12.83 -9.02
C ALA A 128 -0.71 -12.82 -9.87
N LEU A 129 -0.65 -12.30 -11.10
CA LEU A 129 -1.79 -12.25 -12.02
C LEU A 129 -2.26 -13.67 -12.41
N ALA A 130 -1.33 -14.58 -12.70
CA ALA A 130 -1.66 -15.97 -13.02
C ALA A 130 -2.36 -16.67 -11.86
N ARG A 131 -1.98 -16.38 -10.62
CA ARG A 131 -2.61 -16.95 -9.41
C ARG A 131 -4.06 -16.51 -9.28
N TYR A 132 -4.37 -15.22 -9.43
CA TYR A 132 -5.75 -14.73 -9.45
C TYR A 132 -6.56 -15.36 -10.61
N ASN A 133 -5.98 -15.38 -11.80
CA ASN A 133 -6.65 -15.92 -13.00
C ASN A 133 -6.90 -17.42 -12.90
N GLY A 134 -6.09 -18.15 -12.11
CA GLY A 134 -6.25 -19.58 -11.87
C GLY A 134 -7.55 -19.97 -11.16
N TYR A 135 -8.24 -19.02 -10.51
CA TYR A 135 -9.52 -19.27 -9.85
C TYR A 135 -10.73 -19.19 -10.79
N GLY A 136 -10.59 -18.71 -12.02
CA GLY A 136 -11.70 -18.63 -12.98
C GLY A 136 -12.82 -17.67 -12.58
N LEU A 137 -12.44 -16.56 -11.94
CA LEU A 137 -13.35 -15.53 -11.41
C LEU A 137 -14.09 -14.76 -12.51
N LYS A 138 -15.08 -13.96 -12.14
CA LYS A 138 -15.72 -12.98 -13.03
C LYS A 138 -14.87 -11.73 -13.28
N ILE A 139 -13.68 -11.68 -12.72
CA ILE A 139 -12.60 -10.75 -13.08
C ILE A 139 -11.39 -11.55 -13.54
N ASN A 140 -10.60 -10.95 -14.41
CA ASN A 140 -9.39 -11.54 -14.92
C ASN A 140 -8.35 -10.41 -15.10
N PHE A 141 -7.09 -10.70 -14.88
CA PHE A 141 -6.03 -9.73 -14.94
C PHE A 141 -5.18 -9.92 -16.19
N GLN A 142 -4.86 -8.81 -16.83
CA GLN A 142 -3.98 -8.79 -18.00
C GLN A 142 -2.86 -7.77 -17.79
N ARG A 143 -1.62 -8.21 -17.93
CA ARG A 143 -0.50 -7.30 -17.92
C ARG A 143 -0.45 -6.48 -19.20
N VAL A 144 -0.19 -5.17 -19.05
CA VAL A 144 0.06 -4.23 -20.15
C VAL A 144 1.38 -3.49 -19.92
N SER A 145 1.96 -2.95 -20.97
CA SER A 145 3.26 -2.25 -20.89
C SER A 145 3.17 -0.91 -20.15
N SER A 146 2.03 -0.23 -20.21
CA SER A 146 1.77 1.04 -19.54
C SER A 146 0.27 1.33 -19.51
N GLY A 147 -0.16 2.27 -18.66
CA GLY A 147 -1.55 2.75 -18.62
C GLY A 147 -2.57 1.70 -18.16
N GLY A 148 -2.15 0.72 -17.33
CA GLY A 148 -3.07 -0.22 -16.71
C GLY A 148 -4.08 0.48 -15.80
N GLU A 149 -5.28 -0.11 -15.65
CA GLU A 149 -6.26 0.34 -14.66
C GLU A 149 -5.68 0.30 -13.23
N ILE A 150 -4.79 -0.67 -12.98
CA ILE A 150 -3.96 -0.76 -11.79
C ILE A 150 -2.51 -0.46 -12.21
N ALA A 151 -1.99 0.68 -11.81
CA ALA A 151 -0.62 1.10 -12.11
C ALA A 151 0.30 0.87 -10.91
N ILE A 152 1.38 0.11 -11.09
CA ILE A 152 2.38 -0.16 -10.06
C ILE A 152 3.53 0.82 -10.20
N THR A 153 3.80 1.60 -9.16
CA THR A 153 4.88 2.58 -9.11
C THR A 153 5.88 2.26 -8.00
N GLY A 154 7.04 2.88 -8.02
CA GLY A 154 8.07 2.72 -6.99
C GLY A 154 8.36 4.02 -6.28
N ALA A 155 8.43 4.01 -4.93
CA ALA A 155 8.90 5.12 -4.12
C ALA A 155 9.53 4.62 -2.82
N ASN A 156 10.32 5.45 -2.16
CA ASN A 156 10.81 5.14 -0.81
C ASN A 156 9.69 5.42 0.19
N LEU A 157 9.03 4.37 0.67
CA LEU A 157 7.91 4.47 1.62
C LEU A 157 8.39 4.50 3.09
N GLY A 158 9.66 4.15 3.36
CA GLY A 158 10.20 4.19 4.73
C GLY A 158 9.63 3.12 5.65
N THR A 159 9.34 3.54 6.89
CA THR A 159 8.84 2.67 7.97
C THR A 159 7.63 3.32 8.64
N SER A 160 6.72 2.52 9.18
CA SER A 160 5.60 2.94 10.02
C SER A 160 5.45 1.98 11.20
N GLY A 161 5.12 2.49 12.37
CA GLY A 161 4.92 1.69 13.59
C GLY A 161 6.11 0.79 13.97
N GLY A 162 7.34 1.13 13.52
CA GLY A 162 8.54 0.32 13.69
C GLY A 162 8.71 -0.81 12.68
N GLY A 163 7.76 -1.01 11.77
CA GLY A 163 7.79 -1.94 10.64
C GLY A 163 8.22 -1.28 9.33
N CYS A 164 8.72 -2.09 8.40
CA CYS A 164 9.06 -1.65 7.05
C CYS A 164 7.80 -1.67 6.17
N ILE A 165 7.48 -0.55 5.52
CA ILE A 165 6.39 -0.51 4.55
C ILE A 165 6.88 -1.16 3.26
N LEU A 166 6.22 -2.22 2.81
CA LEU A 166 6.58 -2.98 1.60
C LEU A 166 5.82 -2.48 0.37
N GLY A 167 4.54 -2.15 0.53
CA GLY A 167 3.65 -1.63 -0.47
C GLY A 167 2.64 -0.65 0.12
N GLN A 168 1.94 0.07 -0.75
CA GLN A 168 0.84 0.95 -0.39
C GLN A 168 -0.18 0.99 -1.52
N ALA A 169 -1.38 0.47 -1.30
CA ALA A 169 -2.48 0.67 -2.23
C ALA A 169 -2.97 2.12 -2.23
N SER A 170 -3.37 2.62 -3.39
CA SER A 170 -3.95 3.98 -3.54
C SER A 170 -5.41 4.07 -3.09
N GLY A 171 -5.87 3.10 -2.32
CA GLY A 171 -7.23 2.97 -1.80
C GLY A 171 -7.92 1.69 -2.23
N PHE A 172 -9.25 1.74 -2.29
CA PHE A 172 -10.14 0.62 -2.61
C PHE A 172 -10.98 0.92 -3.85
N PRO A 173 -11.75 -0.05 -4.37
CA PRO A 173 -12.65 0.19 -5.50
C PRO A 173 -13.60 1.36 -5.27
N SER A 174 -13.83 2.12 -6.32
CA SER A 174 -14.76 3.25 -6.32
C SER A 174 -16.22 2.80 -6.25
N SER A 175 -17.13 3.71 -5.91
CA SER A 175 -18.58 3.47 -5.96
C SER A 175 -19.10 3.17 -7.38
N SER A 176 -18.35 3.54 -8.41
CA SER A 176 -18.65 3.16 -9.81
C SER A 176 -18.16 1.76 -10.20
N GLY A 177 -17.55 1.02 -9.26
CA GLY A 177 -17.07 -0.34 -9.47
C GLY A 177 -15.76 -0.43 -10.27
N ASN A 178 -14.97 0.64 -10.34
CA ASN A 178 -13.63 0.57 -10.88
C ASN A 178 -12.63 0.15 -9.77
N PRO A 179 -11.56 -0.58 -10.11
CA PRO A 179 -10.52 -0.90 -9.14
C PRO A 179 -9.87 0.39 -8.62
N SER A 180 -9.17 0.30 -7.48
CA SER A 180 -8.22 1.35 -7.10
C SER A 180 -7.21 1.57 -8.22
N PRO A 181 -6.77 2.83 -8.48
CA PRO A 181 -5.94 3.13 -9.65
C PRO A 181 -4.52 2.53 -9.59
N GLY A 182 -4.15 1.89 -8.48
CA GLY A 182 -2.87 1.21 -8.37
C GLY A 182 -2.29 1.21 -6.97
N PHE A 183 -1.00 0.94 -6.89
CA PHE A 183 -0.24 0.90 -5.64
C PHE A 183 1.23 1.27 -5.87
N THR A 184 1.90 1.60 -4.78
CA THR A 184 3.32 1.89 -4.76
C THR A 184 4.08 0.78 -4.04
N LEU A 185 5.09 0.22 -4.65
CA LEU A 185 6.04 -0.68 -4.00
C LEU A 185 7.19 0.12 -3.40
N SER A 186 7.59 -0.23 -2.21
CA SER A 186 8.66 0.47 -1.51
C SER A 186 10.03 0.17 -2.11
N THR A 187 10.78 1.25 -2.38
CA THR A 187 12.19 1.19 -2.78
C THR A 187 13.14 1.51 -1.62
N SER A 188 12.63 1.58 -0.38
CA SER A 188 13.46 1.77 0.81
C SER A 188 14.43 0.60 1.00
N SER A 189 15.56 0.83 1.66
CA SER A 189 16.57 -0.21 1.89
C SER A 189 16.01 -1.40 2.70
N CYS A 190 15.13 -1.15 3.66
CA CYS A 190 14.51 -2.23 4.42
C CYS A 190 13.55 -3.06 3.54
N ALA A 191 12.74 -2.40 2.68
CA ALA A 191 11.82 -3.10 1.80
C ALA A 191 12.55 -3.91 0.74
N THR A 192 13.57 -3.35 0.09
CA THR A 192 14.37 -4.05 -0.93
C THR A 192 15.18 -5.20 -0.35
N SER A 193 15.56 -5.12 0.94
CA SER A 193 16.18 -6.24 1.65
C SER A 193 15.19 -7.38 1.90
N TYR A 194 13.92 -7.07 2.15
CA TYR A 194 12.88 -8.09 2.28
C TYR A 194 12.44 -8.61 0.90
N ILE A 195 12.04 -7.72 -0.01
CA ILE A 195 11.57 -8.06 -1.37
C ILE A 195 12.80 -8.38 -2.25
N SER A 196 13.51 -9.45 -1.93
CA SER A 196 14.76 -9.83 -2.57
C SER A 196 14.65 -11.02 -3.51
N THR A 197 13.46 -11.61 -3.65
CA THR A 197 13.17 -12.76 -4.49
C THR A 197 11.86 -12.57 -5.26
N VAL A 198 11.66 -13.39 -6.30
CA VAL A 198 10.39 -13.44 -7.06
C VAL A 198 9.21 -13.68 -6.12
N ASP A 199 9.31 -14.68 -5.22
CA ASP A 199 8.21 -15.08 -4.35
C ASP A 199 7.79 -13.96 -3.40
N LYS A 200 8.75 -13.23 -2.82
CA LYS A 200 8.44 -12.11 -1.93
C LYS A 200 7.87 -10.89 -2.66
N ALA A 201 8.36 -10.63 -3.88
CA ALA A 201 7.78 -9.59 -4.72
C ALA A 201 6.34 -9.96 -5.16
N ASP A 202 6.10 -11.21 -5.50
CA ASP A 202 4.80 -11.77 -5.84
C ASP A 202 3.81 -11.68 -4.66
N GLU A 203 4.24 -12.07 -3.46
CA GLU A 203 3.43 -11.94 -2.24
C GLU A 203 2.93 -10.50 -2.03
N VAL A 204 3.85 -9.52 -2.05
CA VAL A 204 3.48 -8.11 -1.85
C VAL A 204 2.59 -7.60 -2.98
N MET A 205 2.89 -7.92 -4.25
CA MET A 205 2.07 -7.49 -5.38
C MET A 205 0.67 -8.10 -5.33
N ALA A 206 0.55 -9.37 -5.00
CA ALA A 206 -0.75 -10.01 -4.85
C ALA A 206 -1.58 -9.37 -3.73
N HIS A 207 -0.95 -9.05 -2.60
CA HIS A 207 -1.59 -8.36 -1.48
C HIS A 207 -2.14 -6.99 -1.91
N GLU A 208 -1.31 -6.14 -2.51
CA GLU A 208 -1.73 -4.80 -2.95
C GLU A 208 -2.82 -4.84 -4.04
N ILE A 209 -2.77 -5.83 -4.95
CA ILE A 209 -3.86 -6.09 -5.90
C ILE A 209 -5.15 -6.44 -5.15
N GLY A 210 -5.07 -7.20 -4.05
CA GLY A 210 -6.20 -7.52 -3.20
C GLY A 210 -6.92 -6.26 -2.70
N HIS A 211 -6.19 -5.27 -2.20
CA HIS A 211 -6.76 -3.97 -1.83
C HIS A 211 -7.38 -3.26 -3.03
N CYS A 212 -6.68 -3.24 -4.17
CA CYS A 212 -7.18 -2.60 -5.39
C CYS A 212 -8.52 -3.17 -5.87
N ILE A 213 -8.84 -4.41 -5.54
CA ILE A 213 -10.11 -5.05 -5.90
C ILE A 213 -11.11 -5.16 -4.73
N GLY A 214 -10.78 -4.65 -3.54
CA GLY A 214 -11.73 -4.48 -2.44
C GLY A 214 -11.58 -5.43 -1.26
N PHE A 215 -10.51 -6.22 -1.18
CA PHE A 215 -10.22 -7.01 0.01
C PHE A 215 -9.55 -6.16 1.08
N ARG A 216 -9.92 -6.39 2.32
CA ARG A 216 -9.28 -5.86 3.52
C ARG A 216 -8.38 -6.91 4.15
N HIS A 217 -7.64 -6.52 5.17
CA HIS A 217 -6.79 -7.49 5.86
C HIS A 217 -7.62 -8.63 6.44
N THR A 218 -7.10 -9.84 6.31
CA THR A 218 -7.73 -11.05 6.85
C THR A 218 -7.83 -10.98 8.37
N ASP A 219 -6.79 -10.51 9.03
CA ASP A 219 -6.75 -10.32 10.48
C ASP A 219 -7.17 -8.90 10.94
N TYR A 220 -8.08 -8.28 10.19
CA TYR A 220 -8.64 -6.96 10.35
C TYR A 220 -8.94 -6.56 11.81
N LYS A 221 -9.57 -7.45 12.58
CA LYS A 221 -10.01 -7.14 13.93
C LYS A 221 -8.89 -7.01 14.96
N LYS A 222 -7.78 -7.70 14.76
CA LYS A 222 -6.71 -7.79 15.75
C LYS A 222 -5.33 -7.46 15.20
N ARG A 223 -5.16 -7.45 13.86
CA ARG A 223 -3.86 -7.36 13.18
C ARG A 223 -2.83 -8.31 13.81
N SER A 224 -3.27 -9.50 14.12
CA SER A 224 -2.49 -10.48 14.90
C SER A 224 -1.20 -10.91 14.21
N SER A 225 -1.09 -10.77 12.89
CA SER A 225 0.13 -11.00 12.13
C SER A 225 1.23 -9.97 12.44
N CYS A 226 0.85 -8.76 12.84
CA CYS A 226 1.78 -7.68 13.18
C CYS A 226 2.16 -7.65 14.67
N GLY A 227 1.65 -8.60 15.46
CA GLY A 227 1.79 -8.63 16.91
C GLY A 227 0.61 -8.01 17.66
N PRO A 228 0.70 -7.87 19.01
CA PRO A 228 -0.39 -7.32 19.79
C PRO A 228 -0.68 -5.87 19.42
N GLY A 229 -1.91 -5.56 19.08
CA GLY A 229 -2.34 -4.21 18.75
C GLY A 229 -3.85 -4.08 18.59
N PRO A 230 -4.35 -2.85 18.46
CA PRO A 230 -5.75 -2.63 18.10
C PRO A 230 -5.98 -3.06 16.66
N GLY A 231 -7.18 -3.56 16.37
CA GLY A 231 -7.62 -3.86 15.02
C GLY A 231 -7.90 -2.59 14.20
N GLU A 232 -8.34 -2.83 12.99
CA GLU A 232 -8.77 -1.80 12.05
C GLU A 232 -10.21 -1.37 12.30
N SER A 233 -10.68 -0.33 11.62
CA SER A 233 -12.06 0.16 11.70
C SER A 233 -12.82 -0.07 10.41
N ALA A 234 -14.09 -0.46 10.47
CA ALA A 234 -14.93 -0.70 9.29
C ALA A 234 -15.28 0.59 8.54
N GLY A 235 -15.64 1.60 9.28
CA GLY A 235 -16.06 2.91 8.80
C GLY A 235 -16.95 2.94 7.57
N SER A 236 -16.82 4.00 6.79
CA SER A 236 -17.63 4.21 5.57
C SER A 236 -17.26 3.29 4.42
N ILE A 237 -16.04 2.76 4.39
CA ILE A 237 -15.59 1.82 3.35
C ILE A 237 -16.07 0.40 3.60
N GLY A 238 -16.43 0.08 4.83
CA GLY A 238 -16.91 -1.22 5.25
C GLY A 238 -15.82 -2.24 5.57
N ALA A 239 -16.21 -3.21 6.38
CA ALA A 239 -15.51 -4.46 6.59
C ALA A 239 -16.57 -5.56 6.67
N VAL A 240 -16.96 -6.05 5.51
CA VAL A 240 -18.01 -7.05 5.38
C VAL A 240 -17.33 -8.41 5.38
N HIS A 241 -17.66 -9.23 6.38
CA HIS A 241 -17.19 -10.62 6.41
C HIS A 241 -17.60 -11.38 5.16
N ILE A 242 -16.73 -12.22 4.68
CA ILE A 242 -16.95 -13.06 3.50
C ILE A 242 -17.44 -14.44 3.96
N PRO A 243 -18.71 -14.81 3.69
CA PRO A 243 -19.26 -16.10 4.11
C PRO A 243 -18.47 -17.29 3.60
N GLY A 244 -18.31 -18.30 4.47
CA GLY A 244 -17.57 -19.52 4.15
C GLY A 244 -16.10 -19.49 4.55
N THR A 245 -15.59 -18.31 4.94
CA THR A 245 -14.24 -18.18 5.51
C THR A 245 -14.26 -18.34 7.04
N PRO A 246 -13.12 -18.64 7.69
CA PRO A 246 -13.04 -18.80 9.14
C PRO A 246 -13.52 -17.60 9.91
N THR A 247 -13.94 -17.79 11.16
CA THR A 247 -14.41 -16.73 12.06
C THR A 247 -13.39 -16.35 13.13
N ASN A 248 -12.24 -17.01 13.18
CA ASN A 248 -11.16 -16.72 14.12
C ASN A 248 -9.83 -17.17 13.56
N VAL A 249 -8.96 -16.23 13.21
CA VAL A 249 -7.57 -16.50 12.83
C VAL A 249 -6.59 -15.89 13.83
N ASN A 250 -5.42 -16.49 13.93
CA ASN A 250 -4.29 -15.98 14.72
C ASN A 250 -3.16 -15.50 13.81
N GLY A 251 -2.11 -14.91 14.37
CA GLY A 251 -0.99 -14.38 13.60
C GLY A 251 -0.17 -15.40 12.80
N SER A 252 -0.42 -16.69 13.00
CA SER A 252 0.19 -17.77 12.22
C SER A 252 -0.72 -18.28 11.09
N TYR A 253 -1.90 -17.67 10.91
CA TYR A 253 -2.81 -18.00 9.84
C TYR A 253 -2.20 -17.63 8.49
N ASN A 254 -2.43 -18.46 7.47
CA ASN A 254 -1.91 -18.22 6.14
C ASN A 254 -3.00 -17.64 5.24
N SER A 255 -2.86 -16.37 4.88
CA SER A 255 -3.67 -15.69 3.89
C SER A 255 -2.86 -14.60 3.21
N TRP A 256 -3.13 -14.37 1.91
CA TRP A 256 -2.43 -13.31 1.17
C TRP A 256 -2.78 -11.91 1.65
N MET A 257 -3.90 -11.75 2.37
CA MET A 257 -4.35 -10.46 2.92
C MET A 257 -4.06 -10.31 4.42
N MET A 258 -3.07 -11.00 4.98
CA MET A 258 -2.61 -10.70 6.34
C MET A 258 -1.99 -9.31 6.40
N ALA A 259 -2.29 -8.53 7.45
CA ALA A 259 -1.80 -7.16 7.60
C ALA A 259 -0.27 -7.04 7.65
N CYS A 260 0.42 -8.07 8.17
CA CYS A 260 1.86 -8.22 8.08
C CYS A 260 2.19 -9.54 7.38
N THR A 261 3.15 -9.48 6.48
CA THR A 261 3.55 -10.63 5.67
C THR A 261 4.07 -11.79 6.50
N ASN A 262 3.74 -13.01 6.09
CA ASN A 262 4.28 -14.26 6.64
C ASN A 262 5.33 -14.91 5.71
N GLY A 263 5.65 -14.29 4.58
CA GLY A 263 6.63 -14.76 3.61
C GLY A 263 6.12 -15.81 2.62
N SER A 264 4.79 -16.02 2.55
CA SER A 264 4.19 -17.01 1.64
C SER A 264 3.41 -16.33 0.50
N PRO A 265 3.78 -16.56 -0.77
CA PRO A 265 3.02 -16.06 -1.91
C PRO A 265 1.77 -16.88 -2.21
N VAL A 266 1.57 -18.00 -1.54
CA VAL A 266 0.50 -18.97 -1.87
C VAL A 266 -0.80 -18.55 -1.22
N PHE A 267 -1.87 -18.48 -2.03
CA PHE A 267 -3.22 -18.28 -1.52
C PHE A 267 -3.68 -19.56 -0.80
N SER A 268 -4.28 -19.41 0.38
CA SER A 268 -4.86 -20.50 1.14
C SER A 268 -6.18 -21.00 0.50
N GLY A 269 -6.71 -22.09 1.00
CA GLY A 269 -8.04 -22.56 0.60
C GLY A 269 -9.14 -21.55 0.91
N ASP A 270 -9.02 -20.86 2.05
CA ASP A 270 -9.98 -19.84 2.49
C ASP A 270 -9.88 -18.56 1.65
N ASP A 271 -8.68 -18.22 1.19
CA ASP A 271 -8.49 -17.13 0.21
C ASP A 271 -9.22 -17.45 -1.10
N GLY A 272 -9.18 -18.70 -1.55
CA GLY A 272 -9.93 -19.18 -2.70
C GLY A 272 -11.45 -19.08 -2.49
N ILE A 273 -11.95 -19.40 -1.29
CA ILE A 273 -13.36 -19.23 -0.93
C ILE A 273 -13.74 -17.75 -0.99
N ALA A 274 -12.90 -16.87 -0.41
CA ALA A 274 -13.13 -15.44 -0.40
C ALA A 274 -13.19 -14.86 -1.82
N LEU A 275 -12.25 -15.22 -2.68
CA LEU A 275 -12.20 -14.78 -4.08
C LEU A 275 -13.44 -15.20 -4.87
N ASN A 276 -13.82 -16.48 -4.76
CA ASN A 276 -14.99 -17.03 -5.47
C ASN A 276 -16.33 -16.50 -4.94
N TYR A 277 -16.38 -16.05 -3.68
CA TYR A 277 -17.58 -15.42 -3.13
C TYR A 277 -17.77 -14.00 -3.68
N VAL A 278 -16.67 -13.25 -3.83
CA VAL A 278 -16.73 -11.85 -4.24
C VAL A 278 -16.83 -11.71 -5.76
N TYR A 279 -16.17 -12.59 -6.50
CA TYR A 279 -16.00 -12.53 -7.96
C TYR A 279 -16.34 -13.85 -8.65
#